data_f0920e7d94793f8f65664292f412fbe2
#
_entry.id   f0920e7d94793f8f65664292f412fbe2
#
_cell.length_a   1.000
_cell.length_b   1.000
_cell.length_c   1.000
_cell.angle_alpha   90.00
_cell.angle_beta   90.00
_cell.angle_gamma   90.00
#
_symmetry.space_group_name_H-M   'P 1'
#
loop_
_entity.id
_entity.type
_entity.pdbx_description
1 polymer ?
#
loop_
_entity_poly.entity_id
_entity_poly.type
_entity_poly.pdbx_seq_one_letter_code
_entity_poly.pdbx_strand_id
1 'polypeptide(L)'
;MESRSRRQRYCRCGTLLARDNTGRQCARCERATRDKLITPPEVAAEFWQTEQFREAFAARHMGRISRIYRIHPDHGAVYGPFGISQTLLGQWMGLRQPQVSRFENGPPLQHLDTLQHWARTLRIPPQMLWFRMPDDTDQPPGTEPARRDQETPSVQRAVPDREPADDPEHDPVLVAPWNHRGTVEAVVVLSGGDRVKRRGFLSLTGPALTAPAHQWLIHEPEPLISGLSGRRISIRLADRLTTMIAELRRMDDVAGGGSVLALGRQHFGWVAGLLDNASYDDATGRKLHKALAELGQFCGWAAYDAGDFGLAQRYYIAGLRAAHTADDRPFGAHILATMANQAARQGQPAEAVTLIETALAGSRGHATPALLAELHFRRAYAFATRRDASACTAAIVQARTQIEQLKPEDDPPWLYWLDPAAIAVGAGNCFLELGQADQAAAMLSEGIDQFSQSFVRDRQIYITRLADALARPGKQRDLDAAAGLGMQSLDLAGSLDSNTGTGHLGDLYYRMKQYPKVPAVRDFLERAKGLVGV
;
A
#
# COMPACT_ATOMS: atom_id res chain seq x y z
N MET A 1 -22.47 21.99 -54.85
CA MET A 1 -22.33 21.70 -53.41
C MET A 1 -22.81 20.26 -53.18
N GLU A 2 -21.90 19.30 -53.25
CA GLU A 2 -22.21 17.91 -53.05
C GLU A 2 -22.20 17.58 -51.56
N SER A 3 -23.35 17.15 -51.03
CA SER A 3 -23.49 16.68 -49.67
C SER A 3 -22.79 15.31 -49.53
N ARG A 4 -21.60 15.29 -48.91
CA ARG A 4 -20.95 14.04 -48.52
C ARG A 4 -21.84 13.30 -47.54
N SER A 5 -22.52 12.26 -47.99
CA SER A 5 -23.22 11.26 -47.21
C SER A 5 -22.25 10.65 -46.20
N ARG A 6 -22.32 11.07 -44.91
CA ARG A 6 -21.57 10.43 -43.84
C ARG A 6 -22.09 8.99 -43.64
N ARG A 7 -21.22 8.00 -43.92
CA ARG A 7 -21.51 6.57 -43.70
C ARG A 7 -21.92 6.33 -42.25
N GLN A 8 -23.09 5.74 -42.05
CA GLN A 8 -23.56 5.29 -40.74
C GLN A 8 -22.62 4.18 -40.23
N ARG A 9 -22.21 4.28 -38.96
CA ARG A 9 -21.34 3.31 -38.29
C ARG A 9 -22.16 2.40 -37.41
N TYR A 10 -21.90 1.10 -37.46
CA TYR A 10 -22.58 0.09 -36.67
C TYR A 10 -21.61 -0.60 -35.71
N CYS A 11 -22.07 -0.93 -34.52
CA CYS A 11 -21.40 -1.82 -33.60
C CYS A 11 -21.40 -3.25 -34.14
N ARG A 12 -20.47 -4.08 -33.70
CA ARG A 12 -20.39 -5.50 -34.04
C ARG A 12 -21.68 -6.29 -33.74
N CYS A 13 -22.50 -5.80 -32.78
CA CYS A 13 -23.80 -6.39 -32.44
C CYS A 13 -24.96 -5.89 -33.34
N GLY A 14 -24.69 -5.10 -34.38
CA GLY A 14 -25.70 -4.54 -35.29
C GLY A 14 -26.34 -3.21 -34.82
N THR A 15 -26.05 -2.71 -33.62
CA THR A 15 -26.60 -1.45 -33.13
C THR A 15 -25.93 -0.28 -33.85
N LEU A 16 -26.76 0.67 -34.35
CA LEU A 16 -26.27 1.94 -34.92
C LEU A 16 -25.54 2.75 -33.84
N LEU A 17 -24.31 3.17 -34.09
CA LEU A 17 -23.53 3.99 -33.19
C LEU A 17 -24.02 5.45 -33.22
N ALA A 18 -24.18 6.04 -32.05
CA ALA A 18 -24.55 7.45 -31.90
C ALA A 18 -23.48 8.35 -32.54
N ARG A 19 -23.88 9.56 -32.97
CA ARG A 19 -22.99 10.49 -33.72
C ARG A 19 -21.78 10.95 -32.91
N ASP A 20 -21.91 11.00 -31.60
CA ASP A 20 -20.90 11.36 -30.60
C ASP A 20 -20.04 10.18 -30.14
N ASN A 21 -20.43 8.96 -30.49
CA ASN A 21 -19.63 7.78 -30.17
C ASN A 21 -18.37 7.74 -31.07
N THR A 22 -17.21 8.03 -30.50
CA THR A 22 -15.90 7.95 -31.19
C THR A 22 -15.34 6.54 -31.27
N GLY A 23 -15.90 5.58 -30.49
CA GLY A 23 -15.50 4.18 -30.43
C GLY A 23 -16.06 3.31 -31.57
N ARG A 24 -15.72 2.01 -31.50
CA ARG A 24 -16.21 0.98 -32.45
C ARG A 24 -17.34 0.11 -31.84
N GLN A 25 -17.71 0.35 -30.57
CA GLN A 25 -18.71 -0.43 -29.85
C GLN A 25 -19.80 0.48 -29.30
N CYS A 26 -21.01 -0.05 -29.17
CA CYS A 26 -22.10 0.64 -28.46
C CYS A 26 -21.93 0.51 -26.93
N ALA A 27 -22.54 1.37 -26.16
CA ALA A 27 -22.44 1.41 -24.70
C ALA A 27 -22.80 0.06 -24.00
N ARG A 28 -23.68 -0.74 -24.62
CA ARG A 28 -24.04 -2.09 -24.13
C ARG A 28 -22.86 -3.05 -24.32
N CYS A 29 -22.22 -3.03 -25.51
CA CYS A 29 -21.07 -3.89 -25.81
C CYS A 29 -19.82 -3.47 -25.03
N GLU A 30 -19.62 -2.16 -24.80
CA GLU A 30 -18.53 -1.66 -23.96
C GLU A 30 -18.70 -2.11 -22.51
N ARG A 31 -19.93 -2.04 -21.95
CA ARG A 31 -20.22 -2.57 -20.62
C ARG A 31 -19.97 -4.08 -20.55
N ALA A 32 -20.51 -4.85 -21.49
CA ALA A 32 -20.29 -6.29 -21.52
C ALA A 32 -18.81 -6.68 -21.70
N THR A 33 -18.01 -5.87 -22.39
CA THR A 33 -16.56 -6.06 -22.48
C THR A 33 -15.89 -5.73 -21.17
N ARG A 34 -16.30 -4.65 -20.49
CA ARG A 34 -15.77 -4.24 -19.19
C ARG A 34 -16.08 -5.28 -18.12
N ASP A 35 -17.32 -5.78 -18.08
CA ASP A 35 -17.75 -6.81 -17.12
C ASP A 35 -16.93 -8.11 -17.28
N LYS A 36 -16.61 -8.49 -18.51
CA LYS A 36 -15.72 -9.64 -18.80
C LYS A 36 -14.26 -9.44 -18.35
N LEU A 37 -13.81 -8.20 -18.12
CA LEU A 37 -12.46 -7.91 -17.68
C LEU A 37 -12.34 -7.84 -16.14
N ILE A 38 -13.46 -7.83 -15.41
CA ILE A 38 -13.46 -7.68 -13.94
C ILE A 38 -13.08 -8.98 -13.23
N THR A 39 -13.51 -10.14 -13.77
CA THR A 39 -13.28 -11.45 -13.16
C THR A 39 -12.65 -12.43 -14.15
N PRO A 40 -11.88 -13.42 -13.66
CA PRO A 40 -11.40 -14.53 -14.50
C PRO A 40 -12.56 -15.27 -15.18
N PRO A 41 -12.39 -15.69 -16.44
CA PRO A 41 -13.41 -16.44 -17.15
C PRO A 41 -13.64 -17.80 -16.50
N GLU A 42 -14.89 -18.26 -16.57
CA GLU A 42 -15.21 -19.66 -16.27
C GLU A 42 -14.72 -20.53 -17.41
N VAL A 43 -13.99 -21.59 -17.07
CA VAL A 43 -13.44 -22.54 -18.03
C VAL A 43 -13.97 -23.94 -17.74
N ALA A 44 -14.16 -24.73 -18.78
CA ALA A 44 -14.64 -26.12 -18.65
C ALA A 44 -13.55 -27.00 -18.01
N ALA A 45 -13.94 -28.16 -17.46
CA ALA A 45 -12.99 -29.07 -16.83
C ALA A 45 -11.89 -29.57 -17.79
N GLU A 46 -12.23 -29.73 -19.06
CA GLU A 46 -11.32 -30.17 -20.12
C GLU A 46 -10.20 -29.18 -20.39
N PHE A 47 -10.42 -27.89 -20.14
CA PHE A 47 -9.42 -26.83 -20.25
C PHE A 47 -8.14 -27.16 -19.45
N TRP A 48 -8.28 -27.74 -18.26
CA TRP A 48 -7.19 -28.08 -17.36
C TRP A 48 -6.50 -29.41 -17.70
N GLN A 49 -7.02 -30.20 -18.66
CA GLN A 49 -6.55 -31.57 -18.94
C GLN A 49 -5.47 -31.66 -20.03
N THR A 50 -4.96 -30.52 -20.52
CA THR A 50 -3.89 -30.51 -21.53
C THR A 50 -2.57 -31.05 -20.95
N GLU A 51 -1.71 -31.57 -21.82
CA GLU A 51 -0.41 -32.11 -21.44
C GLU A 51 0.45 -31.07 -20.69
N GLN A 52 0.45 -29.83 -21.19
CA GLN A 52 1.17 -28.72 -20.57
C GLN A 52 0.72 -28.44 -19.11
N PHE A 53 -0.59 -28.49 -18.85
CA PHE A 53 -1.10 -28.37 -17.49
C PHE A 53 -0.70 -29.55 -16.62
N ARG A 54 -0.79 -30.79 -17.13
CA ARG A 54 -0.38 -31.99 -16.39
C ARG A 54 1.09 -31.93 -15.97
N GLU A 55 1.98 -31.50 -16.86
CA GLU A 55 3.40 -31.30 -16.54
C GLU A 55 3.61 -30.21 -15.48
N ALA A 56 2.91 -29.08 -15.59
CA ALA A 56 3.02 -27.97 -14.64
C ALA A 56 2.48 -28.33 -13.25
N PHE A 57 1.39 -29.11 -13.17
CA PHE A 57 0.84 -29.65 -11.92
C PHE A 57 1.78 -30.70 -11.31
N ALA A 58 2.33 -31.60 -12.10
CA ALA A 58 3.32 -32.59 -11.65
C ALA A 58 4.59 -31.91 -11.11
N ALA A 59 5.03 -30.82 -11.73
CA ALA A 59 6.14 -30.00 -11.27
C ALA A 59 5.79 -29.13 -10.05
N ARG A 60 4.55 -29.12 -9.58
CA ARG A 60 4.04 -28.29 -8.48
C ARG A 60 4.35 -26.79 -8.66
N HIS A 61 4.27 -26.30 -9.89
CA HIS A 61 4.73 -24.97 -10.25
C HIS A 61 3.57 -24.03 -10.62
N MET A 62 2.96 -23.37 -9.63
CA MET A 62 1.79 -22.51 -9.84
C MET A 62 2.06 -21.36 -10.85
N GLY A 63 3.27 -20.82 -10.91
CA GLY A 63 3.63 -19.80 -11.89
C GLY A 63 3.53 -20.30 -13.34
N ARG A 64 3.97 -21.54 -13.62
CA ARG A 64 3.81 -22.17 -14.95
C ARG A 64 2.34 -22.42 -15.26
N ILE A 65 1.56 -22.90 -14.29
CA ILE A 65 0.10 -23.11 -14.43
C ILE A 65 -0.57 -21.77 -14.79
N SER A 66 -0.25 -20.70 -14.09
CA SER A 66 -0.74 -19.35 -14.35
C SER A 66 -0.41 -18.88 -15.77
N ARG A 67 0.82 -19.09 -16.22
CA ARG A 67 1.25 -18.72 -17.57
C ARG A 67 0.48 -19.50 -18.64
N ILE A 68 0.36 -20.84 -18.49
CA ILE A 68 -0.39 -21.70 -19.42
C ILE A 68 -1.84 -21.25 -19.47
N TYR A 69 -2.49 -21.03 -18.31
CA TYR A 69 -3.84 -20.49 -18.22
C TYR A 69 -3.98 -19.21 -19.02
N ARG A 70 -3.11 -18.24 -18.79
CA ARG A 70 -3.17 -16.92 -19.41
C ARG A 70 -3.07 -16.94 -20.94
N ILE A 71 -2.18 -17.78 -21.50
CA ILE A 71 -1.93 -17.85 -22.95
C ILE A 71 -2.73 -18.96 -23.65
N HIS A 72 -3.66 -19.62 -22.95
CA HIS A 72 -4.43 -20.72 -23.51
C HIS A 72 -5.22 -20.26 -24.75
N PRO A 73 -5.26 -21.04 -25.86
CA PRO A 73 -5.94 -20.66 -27.10
C PRO A 73 -7.42 -20.30 -26.92
N ASP A 74 -8.12 -20.92 -25.98
CA ASP A 74 -9.55 -20.67 -25.72
C ASP A 74 -9.82 -19.23 -25.28
N HIS A 75 -8.81 -18.55 -24.75
CA HIS A 75 -8.91 -17.13 -24.39
C HIS A 75 -8.81 -16.19 -25.60
N GLY A 76 -8.35 -16.68 -26.75
CA GLY A 76 -8.09 -15.86 -27.93
C GLY A 76 -9.32 -15.13 -28.47
N ALA A 77 -10.50 -15.75 -28.41
CA ALA A 77 -11.76 -15.16 -28.87
C ALA A 77 -12.20 -13.91 -28.04
N VAL A 78 -11.85 -13.86 -26.75
CA VAL A 78 -12.29 -12.82 -25.82
C VAL A 78 -11.18 -11.79 -25.56
N TYR A 79 -9.93 -12.25 -25.39
CA TYR A 79 -8.79 -11.43 -24.92
C TYR A 79 -7.77 -11.14 -26.03
N GLY A 80 -7.99 -11.66 -27.24
CA GLY A 80 -7.13 -11.46 -28.40
C GLY A 80 -6.08 -12.58 -28.59
N PRO A 81 -5.28 -12.51 -29.67
CA PRO A 81 -4.42 -13.62 -30.13
C PRO A 81 -3.30 -13.99 -29.13
N PHE A 82 -3.01 -13.13 -28.18
CA PHE A 82 -1.99 -13.37 -27.14
C PHE A 82 -2.59 -13.81 -25.79
N GLY A 83 -3.92 -14.05 -25.74
CA GLY A 83 -4.64 -14.43 -24.53
C GLY A 83 -4.75 -13.28 -23.52
N ILE A 84 -4.85 -13.64 -22.24
CA ILE A 84 -4.97 -12.70 -21.11
C ILE A 84 -3.62 -12.02 -20.87
N SER A 85 -3.58 -10.68 -20.81
CA SER A 85 -2.33 -9.96 -20.50
C SER A 85 -1.90 -10.15 -19.04
N GLN A 86 -0.60 -10.08 -18.77
CA GLN A 86 -0.09 -10.10 -17.38
C GLN A 86 -0.63 -8.94 -16.52
N THR A 87 -0.94 -7.81 -17.14
CA THR A 87 -1.55 -6.66 -16.46
C THR A 87 -2.98 -7.01 -16.01
N LEU A 88 -3.78 -7.61 -16.86
CA LEU A 88 -5.15 -8.02 -16.53
C LEU A 88 -5.17 -9.13 -15.48
N LEU A 89 -4.31 -10.14 -15.64
CA LEU A 89 -4.15 -11.19 -14.63
C LEU A 89 -3.70 -10.60 -13.29
N GLY A 90 -2.78 -9.62 -13.33
CA GLY A 90 -2.33 -8.89 -12.15
C GLY A 90 -3.48 -8.15 -11.44
N GLN A 91 -4.40 -7.53 -12.18
CA GLN A 91 -5.59 -6.90 -11.61
C GLN A 91 -6.47 -7.90 -10.84
N TRP A 92 -6.69 -9.10 -11.38
CA TRP A 92 -7.46 -10.16 -10.70
C TRP A 92 -6.75 -10.70 -9.45
N MET A 93 -5.42 -10.69 -9.45
CA MET A 93 -4.59 -11.22 -8.38
C MET A 93 -4.20 -10.16 -7.33
N GLY A 94 -4.57 -8.89 -7.55
CA GLY A 94 -4.07 -7.78 -6.73
C GLY A 94 -2.56 -7.53 -6.91
N LEU A 95 -1.98 -7.91 -8.08
CA LEU A 95 -0.56 -7.83 -8.38
C LEU A 95 -0.29 -6.88 -9.54
N ARG A 96 0.89 -6.27 -9.56
CA ARG A 96 1.38 -5.51 -10.72
C ARG A 96 1.96 -6.47 -11.78
N GLN A 97 1.95 -6.04 -13.05
CA GLN A 97 2.48 -6.83 -14.15
C GLN A 97 3.90 -7.39 -13.90
N PRO A 98 4.88 -6.65 -13.35
CA PRO A 98 6.20 -7.20 -13.06
C PRO A 98 6.20 -8.31 -12.00
N GLN A 99 5.26 -8.26 -11.05
CA GLN A 99 5.10 -9.31 -10.04
C GLN A 99 4.55 -10.59 -10.66
N VAL A 100 3.55 -10.46 -11.56
CA VAL A 100 3.03 -11.59 -12.33
C VAL A 100 4.12 -12.20 -13.20
N SER A 101 4.93 -11.37 -13.87
CA SER A 101 6.05 -11.84 -14.69
C SER A 101 7.09 -12.61 -13.87
N ARG A 102 7.47 -12.10 -12.70
CA ARG A 102 8.38 -12.79 -11.76
C ARG A 102 7.80 -14.11 -11.27
N PHE A 103 6.52 -14.12 -10.98
CA PHE A 103 5.80 -15.31 -10.55
C PHE A 103 5.77 -16.39 -11.63
N GLU A 104 5.47 -16.01 -12.88
CA GLU A 104 5.40 -16.95 -14.01
C GLU A 104 6.76 -17.53 -14.40
N ASN A 105 7.86 -16.79 -14.19
CA ASN A 105 9.21 -17.18 -14.63
C ASN A 105 10.16 -17.51 -13.45
N GLY A 106 9.72 -17.32 -12.21
CA GLY A 106 10.51 -17.55 -11.00
C GLY A 106 10.45 -19.00 -10.50
N PRO A 107 11.01 -19.31 -9.32
CA PRO A 107 10.94 -20.63 -8.71
C PRO A 107 9.51 -20.98 -8.27
N PRO A 108 9.20 -22.28 -8.05
CA PRO A 108 7.91 -22.70 -7.51
C PRO A 108 7.60 -22.04 -6.17
N LEU A 109 6.35 -21.61 -5.99
CA LEU A 109 5.88 -21.09 -4.72
C LEU A 109 5.84 -22.19 -3.65
N GLN A 110 6.28 -21.84 -2.44
CA GLN A 110 6.26 -22.75 -1.28
C GLN A 110 5.19 -22.38 -0.25
N HIS A 111 4.63 -21.15 -0.31
CA HIS A 111 3.63 -20.67 0.64
C HIS A 111 2.23 -21.13 0.27
N LEU A 112 1.62 -21.91 1.16
CA LEU A 112 0.32 -22.53 0.95
C LEU A 112 -0.80 -21.51 0.68
N ASP A 113 -0.84 -20.43 1.46
CA ASP A 113 -1.87 -19.38 1.30
C ASP A 113 -1.82 -18.71 -0.08
N THR A 114 -0.61 -18.47 -0.58
CA THR A 114 -0.42 -17.90 -1.93
C THR A 114 -0.88 -18.90 -3.00
N LEU A 115 -0.56 -20.19 -2.83
CA LEU A 115 -1.00 -21.25 -3.73
C LEU A 115 -2.53 -21.37 -3.74
N GLN A 116 -3.16 -21.31 -2.58
CA GLN A 116 -4.63 -21.34 -2.44
C GLN A 116 -5.29 -20.12 -3.07
N HIS A 117 -4.71 -18.91 -2.89
CA HIS A 117 -5.19 -17.69 -3.51
C HIS A 117 -5.17 -17.79 -5.05
N TRP A 118 -4.05 -18.26 -5.63
CA TRP A 118 -3.95 -18.51 -7.06
C TRP A 118 -4.96 -19.55 -7.55
N ALA A 119 -5.11 -20.66 -6.83
CA ALA A 119 -6.04 -21.73 -7.18
C ALA A 119 -7.50 -21.24 -7.19
N ARG A 120 -7.91 -20.45 -6.18
CA ARG A 120 -9.26 -19.87 -6.12
C ARG A 120 -9.49 -18.85 -7.23
N THR A 121 -8.56 -17.92 -7.40
CA THR A 121 -8.72 -16.86 -8.42
C THR A 121 -8.82 -17.43 -9.82
N LEU A 122 -7.98 -18.41 -10.16
CA LEU A 122 -8.03 -19.09 -11.46
C LEU A 122 -9.10 -20.18 -11.53
N ARG A 123 -9.81 -20.46 -10.43
CA ARG A 123 -10.85 -21.52 -10.33
C ARG A 123 -10.32 -22.89 -10.72
N ILE A 124 -9.10 -23.21 -10.25
CA ILE A 124 -8.49 -24.53 -10.51
C ILE A 124 -9.27 -25.61 -9.76
N PRO A 125 -9.69 -26.70 -10.40
CA PRO A 125 -10.41 -27.79 -9.75
C PRO A 125 -9.60 -28.38 -8.57
N PRO A 126 -10.18 -28.54 -7.36
CA PRO A 126 -9.46 -29.00 -6.17
C PRO A 126 -8.74 -30.33 -6.36
N GLN A 127 -9.32 -31.25 -7.13
CA GLN A 127 -8.74 -32.57 -7.43
C GLN A 127 -7.42 -32.53 -8.22
N MET A 128 -7.08 -31.39 -8.81
CA MET A 128 -5.82 -31.21 -9.56
C MET A 128 -4.71 -30.60 -8.71
N LEU A 129 -5.04 -30.11 -7.51
CA LEU A 129 -4.10 -29.44 -6.63
C LEU A 129 -3.26 -30.45 -5.83
N TRP A 130 -1.99 -30.14 -5.60
CA TRP A 130 -1.08 -30.92 -4.74
C TRP A 130 -1.11 -30.46 -3.27
N PHE A 131 -2.05 -29.59 -2.92
CA PHE A 131 -2.29 -29.07 -1.58
C PHE A 131 -3.80 -29.02 -1.32
N ARG A 132 -4.19 -29.00 -0.03
CA ARG A 132 -5.61 -28.96 0.35
C ARG A 132 -6.15 -27.55 0.28
N MET A 133 -7.39 -27.43 -0.18
CA MET A 133 -8.17 -26.20 -0.06
C MET A 133 -8.89 -26.18 1.30
N PRO A 134 -9.09 -25.01 1.93
CA PRO A 134 -9.73 -24.94 3.26
C PRO A 134 -11.18 -25.43 3.29
N ASP A 135 -11.82 -25.50 2.12
CA ASP A 135 -13.24 -25.87 1.99
C ASP A 135 -13.45 -27.38 1.70
N ASP A 136 -12.38 -28.19 1.66
CA ASP A 136 -12.46 -29.65 1.57
C ASP A 136 -12.85 -30.23 2.94
N THR A 137 -14.16 -30.21 3.27
CA THR A 137 -14.71 -30.97 4.39
C THR A 137 -14.54 -32.45 4.12
N ASP A 138 -13.85 -33.14 5.02
CA ASP A 138 -13.71 -34.60 5.04
C ASP A 138 -15.11 -35.25 5.03
N GLN A 139 -15.49 -35.86 3.92
CA GLN A 139 -16.52 -36.87 3.87
C GLN A 139 -15.85 -38.21 3.52
N PRO A 140 -15.71 -39.14 4.47
CA PRO A 140 -15.38 -40.52 4.13
C PRO A 140 -16.59 -41.18 3.44
N PRO A 141 -16.38 -42.12 2.49
CA PRO A 141 -17.47 -42.74 1.75
C PRO A 141 -18.18 -43.78 2.58
N GLY A 142 -19.47 -43.60 2.76
CA GLY A 142 -20.46 -44.65 2.92
C GLY A 142 -20.65 -45.25 4.26
N THR A 143 -21.75 -44.87 4.95
CA THR A 143 -22.72 -45.85 5.53
C THR A 143 -24.05 -45.16 5.85
N GLU A 144 -25.16 -45.78 5.43
CA GLU A 144 -26.53 -45.36 5.58
C GLU A 144 -27.06 -45.49 7.03
N PRO A 145 -28.28 -44.99 7.37
CA PRO A 145 -28.57 -44.38 8.66
C PRO A 145 -29.23 -45.34 9.65
N ALA A 146 -28.98 -45.13 10.93
CA ALA A 146 -29.81 -45.68 12.02
C ALA A 146 -30.37 -44.56 12.88
N ARG A 147 -31.72 -44.51 12.95
CA ARG A 147 -32.54 -43.70 13.86
C ARG A 147 -32.28 -44.10 15.31
N ARG A 148 -32.28 -43.16 16.25
CA ARG A 148 -33.14 -43.12 17.47
C ARG A 148 -32.77 -41.99 18.42
N ASP A 149 -33.76 -41.17 18.64
CA ASP A 149 -34.47 -40.80 19.89
C ASP A 149 -33.69 -40.14 21.06
N GLN A 150 -34.11 -38.89 21.33
CA GLN A 150 -34.49 -38.27 22.63
C GLN A 150 -33.40 -38.09 23.70
N GLU A 151 -33.12 -36.93 24.14
CA GLU A 151 -33.62 -36.08 25.22
C GLU A 151 -32.59 -35.04 25.71
N THR A 152 -32.94 -33.78 25.55
CA THR A 152 -32.89 -32.61 26.47
C THR A 152 -31.60 -32.18 27.22
N PRO A 153 -31.55 -30.93 27.71
CA PRO A 153 -30.68 -29.90 27.10
C PRO A 153 -29.58 -29.48 28.07
N SER A 154 -28.41 -29.33 27.59
CA SER A 154 -27.36 -28.56 28.27
C SER A 154 -27.03 -27.30 27.48
N VAL A 155 -27.20 -26.17 28.14
CA VAL A 155 -26.87 -24.84 27.69
C VAL A 155 -25.38 -24.76 27.35
N GLN A 156 -25.05 -24.96 26.09
CA GLN A 156 -23.75 -24.54 25.53
C GLN A 156 -23.99 -23.31 24.68
N ARG A 157 -23.35 -22.21 25.09
CA ARG A 157 -23.24 -20.98 24.31
C ARG A 157 -22.75 -21.32 22.92
N ALA A 158 -23.65 -21.20 21.96
CA ALA A 158 -23.31 -21.21 20.53
C ALA A 158 -22.46 -19.97 20.23
N VAL A 159 -21.20 -20.17 19.89
CA VAL A 159 -20.38 -19.23 19.14
C VAL A 159 -20.82 -19.42 17.69
N PRO A 160 -21.31 -18.39 17.01
CA PRO A 160 -21.65 -18.53 15.61
C PRO A 160 -20.36 -18.57 14.79
N ASP A 161 -20.03 -19.76 14.25
CA ASP A 161 -19.13 -19.88 13.11
C ASP A 161 -19.78 -19.23 11.88
N ARG A 162 -19.54 -17.95 11.72
CA ARG A 162 -19.67 -17.27 10.46
C ARG A 162 -18.37 -16.54 10.22
N GLU A 163 -17.55 -17.06 9.30
CA GLU A 163 -16.46 -16.30 8.72
C GLU A 163 -17.05 -15.04 8.07
N PRO A 164 -16.63 -13.84 8.47
CA PRO A 164 -17.03 -12.65 7.74
C PRO A 164 -16.31 -12.65 6.39
N ALA A 165 -17.07 -12.47 5.34
CA ALA A 165 -16.62 -12.21 3.99
C ALA A 165 -15.66 -11.01 3.95
N ASP A 166 -14.77 -10.98 2.95
CA ASP A 166 -13.80 -9.90 2.64
C ASP A 166 -14.51 -8.58 2.20
N ASP A 167 -15.53 -8.17 2.94
CA ASP A 167 -16.27 -6.94 2.71
C ASP A 167 -15.68 -5.84 3.63
N PRO A 168 -15.23 -4.69 3.09
CA PRO A 168 -14.80 -3.56 3.91
C PRO A 168 -15.83 -3.13 4.97
N GLU A 169 -17.12 -3.40 4.74
CA GLU A 169 -18.19 -3.15 5.72
C GLU A 169 -18.09 -4.04 6.97
N HIS A 170 -17.28 -5.11 6.94
CA HIS A 170 -17.07 -6.03 8.05
C HIS A 170 -15.65 -6.00 8.61
N ASP A 171 -14.77 -5.10 8.12
CA ASP A 171 -13.41 -4.93 8.66
C ASP A 171 -13.49 -4.29 10.06
N PRO A 172 -13.12 -5.01 11.15
CA PRO A 172 -13.23 -4.49 12.51
C PRO A 172 -12.45 -3.19 12.73
N VAL A 173 -11.36 -2.97 11.99
CA VAL A 173 -10.58 -1.73 12.09
C VAL A 173 -11.34 -0.54 11.52
N LEU A 174 -12.18 -0.76 10.52
CA LEU A 174 -12.96 0.30 9.87
C LEU A 174 -14.26 0.60 10.62
N VAL A 175 -14.94 -0.43 11.12
CA VAL A 175 -16.28 -0.31 11.72
C VAL A 175 -16.29 -0.05 13.23
N ALA A 176 -15.16 -0.24 13.92
CA ALA A 176 -15.05 0.02 15.34
C ALA A 176 -15.52 1.45 15.70
N PRO A 177 -16.16 1.69 16.85
CA PRO A 177 -16.55 3.04 17.28
C PRO A 177 -15.35 3.96 17.53
N TRP A 178 -15.54 5.28 17.37
CA TRP A 178 -14.50 6.30 17.56
C TRP A 178 -14.38 6.71 19.04
N ASN A 179 -14.02 5.74 19.88
CA ASN A 179 -13.82 5.91 21.31
C ASN A 179 -12.71 4.98 21.83
N HIS A 180 -12.43 5.03 23.13
CA HIS A 180 -11.41 4.20 23.78
C HIS A 180 -11.57 2.70 23.47
N ARG A 181 -12.79 2.16 23.65
CA ARG A 181 -13.05 0.72 23.45
C ARG A 181 -12.80 0.29 22.00
N GLY A 182 -13.34 1.03 21.04
CA GLY A 182 -13.15 0.71 19.61
C GLY A 182 -11.71 0.89 19.15
N THR A 183 -10.96 1.82 19.75
CA THR A 183 -9.52 1.96 19.51
C THR A 183 -8.77 0.70 19.95
N VAL A 184 -9.00 0.23 21.18
CA VAL A 184 -8.36 -1.00 21.71
C VAL A 184 -8.74 -2.21 20.87
N GLU A 185 -10.02 -2.36 20.52
CA GLU A 185 -10.52 -3.46 19.68
C GLU A 185 -9.82 -3.51 18.31
N ALA A 186 -9.73 -2.38 17.60
CA ALA A 186 -9.02 -2.28 16.33
C ALA A 186 -7.54 -2.69 16.44
N VAL A 187 -6.86 -2.32 17.52
CA VAL A 187 -5.46 -2.66 17.75
C VAL A 187 -5.28 -4.12 18.09
N VAL A 188 -6.14 -4.68 18.93
CA VAL A 188 -6.11 -6.12 19.30
C VAL A 188 -6.26 -7.00 18.07
N VAL A 189 -7.16 -6.64 17.15
CA VAL A 189 -7.33 -7.34 15.85
C VAL A 189 -6.02 -7.34 15.06
N LEU A 190 -5.34 -6.20 14.94
CA LEU A 190 -4.08 -6.07 14.17
C LEU A 190 -2.87 -6.74 14.84
N SER A 191 -2.90 -6.85 16.18
CA SER A 191 -1.79 -7.41 16.97
C SER A 191 -1.87 -8.92 17.15
N GLY A 192 -3.05 -9.50 17.04
CA GLY A 192 -3.30 -10.95 17.20
C GLY A 192 -2.71 -11.75 16.03
N GLY A 193 -1.48 -12.21 16.19
CA GLY A 193 -0.59 -12.73 15.16
C GLY A 193 -1.07 -13.95 14.35
N ASP A 194 -2.04 -14.75 14.82
CA ASP A 194 -2.48 -16.01 14.16
C ASP A 194 -3.90 -15.94 13.57
N ARG A 195 -4.70 -14.94 13.92
CA ARG A 195 -6.08 -14.80 13.43
C ARG A 195 -6.26 -13.80 12.29
N VAL A 196 -5.34 -12.89 12.10
CA VAL A 196 -5.23 -12.12 10.86
C VAL A 196 -4.51 -13.02 9.87
N LYS A 197 -5.24 -14.01 9.34
CA LYS A 197 -4.80 -14.76 8.17
C LYS A 197 -4.32 -13.69 7.18
N ARG A 198 -3.12 -13.84 6.64
CA ARG A 198 -2.52 -13.05 5.54
C ARG A 198 -3.33 -13.14 4.23
N ARG A 199 -4.64 -13.25 4.30
CA ARG A 199 -5.55 -12.84 3.23
C ARG A 199 -5.35 -11.35 3.19
N GLY A 200 -4.37 -10.95 2.39
CA GLY A 200 -3.80 -9.63 2.38
C GLY A 200 -4.90 -8.61 2.45
N PHE A 201 -4.88 -7.75 3.46
CA PHE A 201 -5.81 -6.65 3.52
C PHE A 201 -5.78 -5.97 2.16
N LEU A 202 -6.88 -6.06 1.42
CA LEU A 202 -7.00 -5.35 0.15
C LEU A 202 -6.76 -3.87 0.43
N SER A 203 -5.99 -3.23 -0.44
CA SER A 203 -5.79 -1.79 -0.35
C SER A 203 -7.13 -1.08 -0.49
N LEU A 204 -7.45 -0.24 0.49
CA LEU A 204 -8.64 0.60 0.45
C LEU A 204 -8.50 1.65 -0.64
N THR A 205 -9.62 1.93 -1.30
CA THR A 205 -9.73 2.94 -2.35
C THR A 205 -11.02 3.73 -2.17
N GLY A 206 -11.10 4.91 -2.79
CA GLY A 206 -12.31 5.72 -2.77
C GLY A 206 -12.82 6.05 -1.36
N PRO A 207 -14.14 6.00 -1.13
CA PRO A 207 -14.74 6.33 0.17
C PRO A 207 -14.24 5.46 1.32
N ALA A 208 -13.90 4.19 1.10
CA ALA A 208 -13.40 3.31 2.15
C ALA A 208 -12.06 3.80 2.71
N LEU A 209 -11.22 4.45 1.90
CA LEU A 209 -9.96 5.04 2.33
C LEU A 209 -10.16 6.40 3.02
N THR A 210 -11.10 7.23 2.55
CA THR A 210 -11.27 8.61 3.03
C THR A 210 -12.28 8.75 4.18
N ALA A 211 -13.21 7.81 4.35
CA ALA A 211 -14.22 7.87 5.42
C ALA A 211 -13.61 7.96 6.84
N PRO A 212 -12.55 7.21 7.20
CA PRO A 212 -11.90 7.37 8.51
C PRO A 212 -11.35 8.79 8.75
N ALA A 213 -10.86 9.47 7.71
CA ALA A 213 -10.39 10.85 7.82
C ALA A 213 -11.54 11.82 8.13
N HIS A 214 -12.67 11.67 7.44
CA HIS A 214 -13.87 12.47 7.71
C HIS A 214 -14.42 12.20 9.11
N GLN A 215 -14.45 10.94 9.54
CA GLN A 215 -14.87 10.59 10.89
C GLN A 215 -13.97 11.24 11.95
N TRP A 216 -12.65 11.19 11.78
CA TRP A 216 -11.70 11.87 12.65
C TRP A 216 -11.93 13.39 12.71
N LEU A 217 -12.29 14.01 11.60
CA LEU A 217 -12.53 15.45 11.52
C LEU A 217 -13.79 15.88 12.29
N ILE A 218 -14.89 15.12 12.16
CA ILE A 218 -16.23 15.54 12.63
C ILE A 218 -16.61 15.03 14.03
N HIS A 219 -16.02 13.91 14.48
CA HIS A 219 -16.31 13.39 15.82
C HIS A 219 -15.55 14.21 16.88
N GLU A 220 -16.23 14.46 18.00
CA GLU A 220 -15.58 14.99 19.19
C GLU A 220 -15.01 13.83 20.01
N PRO A 221 -13.77 13.98 20.57
CA PRO A 221 -13.21 12.97 21.45
C PRO A 221 -14.07 12.79 22.70
N GLU A 222 -14.39 11.53 23.03
CA GLU A 222 -15.06 11.23 24.28
C GLU A 222 -14.09 11.42 25.46
N PRO A 223 -14.58 11.85 26.65
CA PRO A 223 -13.75 11.90 27.86
C PRO A 223 -13.13 10.53 28.14
N LEU A 224 -11.81 10.50 28.37
CA LEU A 224 -11.13 9.28 28.75
C LEU A 224 -11.61 8.81 30.12
N ILE A 225 -12.07 7.57 30.18
CA ILE A 225 -12.40 6.91 31.45
C ILE A 225 -11.11 6.30 31.97
N SER A 226 -10.71 6.66 33.21
CA SER A 226 -9.57 6.06 33.88
C SER A 226 -9.68 4.56 33.94
N GLY A 227 -8.60 3.83 33.69
CA GLY A 227 -8.54 2.39 33.87
C GLY A 227 -8.68 2.04 35.36
N LEU A 228 -9.77 1.36 35.73
CA LEU A 228 -10.10 1.08 37.15
C LEU A 228 -9.71 -0.33 37.60
N SER A 229 -9.21 -1.19 36.70
CA SER A 229 -8.90 -2.59 37.00
C SER A 229 -7.45 -2.92 36.67
N GLY A 230 -6.89 -3.90 37.36
CA GLY A 230 -5.55 -4.41 37.11
C GLY A 230 -4.42 -3.67 37.81
N ARG A 231 -3.16 -3.95 37.38
CA ARG A 231 -1.96 -3.34 37.99
C ARG A 231 -1.84 -1.88 37.59
N ARG A 232 -1.58 -1.02 38.58
CA ARG A 232 -1.41 0.42 38.34
C ARG A 232 -0.17 0.73 37.48
N ILE A 233 -0.37 1.50 36.45
CA ILE A 233 0.69 2.03 35.57
C ILE A 233 1.01 3.46 35.96
N SER A 234 2.30 3.77 36.03
CA SER A 234 2.77 5.14 36.27
C SER A 234 3.02 5.88 34.94
N ILE A 235 2.88 7.20 34.98
CA ILE A 235 3.20 8.11 33.88
C ILE A 235 4.64 7.93 33.37
N ARG A 236 5.58 7.54 34.24
CA ARG A 236 6.98 7.25 33.87
C ARG A 236 7.10 6.09 32.87
N LEU A 237 6.18 5.12 32.89
CA LEU A 237 6.17 4.04 31.90
C LEU A 237 5.77 4.61 30.53
N ALA A 238 4.75 5.47 30.49
CA ALA A 238 4.32 6.12 29.26
C ALA A 238 5.44 7.01 28.66
N ASP A 239 6.22 7.71 29.49
CA ASP A 239 7.37 8.50 29.02
C ASP A 239 8.47 7.61 28.41
N ARG A 240 8.73 6.42 28.99
CA ARG A 240 9.67 5.46 28.41
C ARG A 240 9.21 4.90 27.06
N LEU A 241 7.90 4.76 26.86
CA LEU A 241 7.35 4.35 25.56
C LEU A 241 7.69 5.37 24.46
N THR A 242 7.57 6.66 24.73
CA THR A 242 7.94 7.72 23.78
C THR A 242 9.41 7.60 23.34
N THR A 243 10.32 7.38 24.29
CA THR A 243 11.75 7.16 23.99
C THR A 243 11.97 5.92 23.11
N MET A 244 11.32 4.81 23.47
CA MET A 244 11.42 3.56 22.70
C MET A 244 10.89 3.72 21.26
N ILE A 245 9.79 4.44 21.06
CA ILE A 245 9.24 4.69 19.72
C ILE A 245 10.19 5.55 18.90
N ALA A 246 10.86 6.53 19.51
CA ALA A 246 11.88 7.32 18.83
C ALA A 246 13.05 6.45 18.35
N GLU A 247 13.49 5.48 19.16
CA GLU A 247 14.52 4.52 18.76
C GLU A 247 14.06 3.59 17.61
N LEU A 248 12.82 3.13 17.63
CA LEU A 248 12.26 2.33 16.52
C LEU A 248 12.28 3.11 15.19
N ARG A 249 11.97 4.41 15.21
CA ARG A 249 12.06 5.27 14.01
C ARG A 249 13.49 5.36 13.48
N ARG A 250 14.48 5.53 14.38
CA ARG A 250 15.90 5.58 13.99
C ARG A 250 16.41 4.27 13.42
N MET A 251 15.92 3.14 13.95
CA MET A 251 16.22 1.82 13.38
C MET A 251 15.65 1.69 11.96
N ASP A 252 14.43 2.18 11.72
CA ASP A 252 13.80 2.18 10.38
C ASP A 252 14.59 3.02 9.38
N ASP A 253 15.10 4.20 9.79
CA ASP A 253 15.90 5.07 8.92
C ASP A 253 17.16 4.38 8.36
N VAL A 254 17.72 3.44 9.12
CA VAL A 254 18.96 2.73 8.79
C VAL A 254 18.71 1.38 8.13
N ALA A 255 17.71 0.62 8.60
CA ALA A 255 17.51 -0.79 8.20
C ALA A 255 16.36 -1.00 7.20
N GLY A 256 15.41 -0.05 7.14
CA GLY A 256 14.18 -0.18 6.36
C GLY A 256 13.03 -0.86 7.10
N GLY A 257 11.80 -0.61 6.64
CA GLY A 257 10.56 -0.98 7.32
C GLY A 257 10.37 -2.49 7.51
N GLY A 258 10.81 -3.31 6.55
CA GLY A 258 10.67 -4.76 6.63
C GLY A 258 11.32 -5.35 7.88
N SER A 259 12.50 -4.85 8.24
CA SER A 259 13.29 -5.33 9.39
C SER A 259 12.70 -4.94 10.75
N VAL A 260 11.94 -3.85 10.84
CA VAL A 260 11.46 -3.31 12.14
C VAL A 260 9.97 -3.52 12.39
N LEU A 261 9.20 -3.90 11.38
CA LEU A 261 7.74 -4.06 11.48
C LEU A 261 7.32 -5.04 12.58
N ALA A 262 8.01 -6.19 12.68
CA ALA A 262 7.66 -7.21 13.69
C ALA A 262 7.80 -6.68 15.11
N LEU A 263 8.86 -5.91 15.39
CA LEU A 263 9.10 -5.28 16.68
C LEU A 263 8.06 -4.20 16.99
N GLY A 264 7.76 -3.35 16.00
CA GLY A 264 6.69 -2.34 16.12
C GLY A 264 5.33 -2.96 16.46
N ARG A 265 4.94 -4.06 15.79
CA ARG A 265 3.70 -4.80 16.05
C ARG A 265 3.64 -5.33 17.49
N GLN A 266 4.73 -5.89 17.98
CA GLN A 266 4.80 -6.40 19.35
C GLN A 266 4.53 -5.29 20.38
N HIS A 267 5.15 -4.13 20.19
CA HIS A 267 4.94 -2.97 21.07
C HIS A 267 3.54 -2.38 20.93
N PHE A 268 2.99 -2.35 19.73
CA PHE A 268 1.63 -1.88 19.46
C PHE A 268 0.59 -2.72 20.22
N GLY A 269 0.69 -4.05 20.15
CA GLY A 269 -0.17 -4.96 20.91
C GLY A 269 0.04 -4.88 22.43
N TRP A 270 1.28 -4.69 22.87
CA TRP A 270 1.57 -4.55 24.28
C TRP A 270 0.93 -3.28 24.88
N VAL A 271 1.03 -2.12 24.22
CA VAL A 271 0.40 -0.87 24.67
C VAL A 271 -1.13 -0.99 24.70
N ALA A 272 -1.73 -1.66 23.70
CA ALA A 272 -3.16 -1.95 23.72
C ALA A 272 -3.56 -2.80 24.93
N GLY A 273 -2.77 -3.85 25.21
CA GLY A 273 -2.98 -4.67 26.40
C GLY A 273 -2.86 -3.91 27.73
N LEU A 274 -2.00 -2.88 27.80
CA LEU A 274 -1.93 -1.99 28.97
C LEU A 274 -3.20 -1.14 29.10
N LEU A 275 -3.72 -0.63 27.98
CA LEU A 275 -4.97 0.17 27.97
C LEU A 275 -6.19 -0.65 28.36
N ASP A 276 -6.23 -1.93 28.01
CA ASP A 276 -7.35 -2.83 28.29
C ASP A 276 -7.34 -3.40 29.72
N ASN A 277 -6.14 -3.73 30.26
CA ASN A 277 -6.01 -4.56 31.44
C ASN A 277 -5.33 -3.88 32.65
N ALA A 278 -5.01 -2.59 32.56
CA ALA A 278 -4.30 -1.91 33.63
C ALA A 278 -5.12 -0.78 34.26
N SER A 279 -4.70 -0.35 35.46
CA SER A 279 -5.25 0.82 36.14
C SER A 279 -4.35 2.04 35.89
N TYR A 280 -4.91 3.15 35.50
CA TYR A 280 -4.20 4.40 35.21
C TYR A 280 -5.13 5.61 35.38
N ASP A 281 -4.54 6.79 35.57
CA ASP A 281 -5.26 8.06 35.55
C ASP A 281 -5.40 8.62 34.12
N ASP A 282 -6.24 9.64 33.95
CA ASP A 282 -6.54 10.25 32.64
C ASP A 282 -5.28 10.77 31.93
N ALA A 283 -4.32 11.34 32.67
CA ALA A 283 -3.08 11.86 32.09
C ALA A 283 -2.21 10.73 31.54
N THR A 284 -2.09 9.63 32.28
CA THR A 284 -1.40 8.41 31.83
C THR A 284 -2.14 7.75 30.68
N GLY A 285 -3.47 7.69 30.71
CA GLY A 285 -4.32 7.17 29.62
C GLY A 285 -4.12 7.95 28.33
N ARG A 286 -4.12 9.27 28.36
CA ARG A 286 -3.81 10.13 27.19
C ARG A 286 -2.43 9.84 26.61
N LYS A 287 -1.38 9.73 27.46
CA LYS A 287 -0.03 9.40 26.99
C LYS A 287 0.06 8.00 26.38
N LEU A 288 -0.64 7.01 26.93
CA LEU A 288 -0.71 5.66 26.34
C LEU A 288 -1.39 5.68 24.97
N HIS A 289 -2.50 6.44 24.81
CA HIS A 289 -3.14 6.60 23.50
C HIS A 289 -2.26 7.34 22.49
N LYS A 290 -1.49 8.36 22.92
CA LYS A 290 -0.49 9.01 22.07
C LYS A 290 0.58 8.02 21.61
N ALA A 291 1.14 7.24 22.53
CA ALA A 291 2.11 6.19 22.19
C ALA A 291 1.51 5.15 21.22
N LEU A 292 0.25 4.78 21.43
CA LEU A 292 -0.47 3.87 20.54
C LEU A 292 -0.66 4.46 19.13
N ALA A 293 -0.99 5.76 19.04
CA ALA A 293 -1.09 6.48 17.78
C ALA A 293 0.24 6.49 17.03
N GLU A 294 1.33 6.80 17.74
CA GLU A 294 2.68 6.82 17.19
C GLU A 294 3.13 5.43 16.71
N LEU A 295 2.85 4.37 17.47
CA LEU A 295 3.13 2.99 17.06
C LEU A 295 2.28 2.57 15.85
N GLY A 296 1.01 2.99 15.79
CA GLY A 296 0.14 2.75 14.64
C GLY A 296 0.67 3.41 13.36
N GLN A 297 1.12 4.67 13.45
CA GLN A 297 1.75 5.37 12.34
C GLN A 297 3.06 4.68 11.92
N PHE A 298 3.91 4.33 12.89
CA PHE A 298 5.17 3.63 12.65
C PHE A 298 4.98 2.27 11.97
N CYS A 299 4.09 1.42 12.51
CA CYS A 299 3.78 0.12 11.89
C CYS A 299 3.17 0.28 10.50
N GLY A 300 2.34 1.31 10.30
CA GLY A 300 1.79 1.65 9.00
C GLY A 300 2.88 2.03 7.99
N TRP A 301 3.82 2.87 8.39
CA TRP A 301 4.96 3.25 7.56
C TRP A 301 5.86 2.05 7.23
N ALA A 302 6.22 1.23 8.23
CA ALA A 302 7.03 0.05 8.05
C ALA A 302 6.36 -1.00 7.15
N ALA A 303 5.05 -1.22 7.29
CA ALA A 303 4.28 -2.09 6.41
C ALA A 303 4.20 -1.55 4.98
N TYR A 304 4.04 -0.22 4.81
CA TYR A 304 4.07 0.45 3.52
C TYR A 304 5.43 0.26 2.83
N ASP A 305 6.53 0.49 3.56
CA ASP A 305 7.88 0.32 3.03
C ASP A 305 8.20 -1.13 2.67
N ALA A 306 7.68 -2.09 3.44
CA ALA A 306 7.71 -3.52 3.14
C ALA A 306 6.80 -3.94 1.96
N GLY A 307 5.94 -3.04 1.45
CA GLY A 307 5.04 -3.29 0.31
C GLY A 307 3.68 -3.88 0.66
N ASP A 308 3.35 -3.99 1.96
CA ASP A 308 2.03 -4.45 2.42
C ASP A 308 1.09 -3.25 2.63
N PHE A 309 0.58 -2.73 1.53
CA PHE A 309 -0.17 -1.48 1.49
C PHE A 309 -1.51 -1.56 2.24
N GLY A 310 -2.20 -2.70 2.15
CA GLY A 310 -3.47 -2.90 2.80
C GLY A 310 -3.32 -2.94 4.33
N LEU A 311 -2.30 -3.63 4.82
CA LEU A 311 -1.96 -3.67 6.24
C LEU A 311 -1.51 -2.29 6.75
N ALA A 312 -0.71 -1.56 5.96
CA ALA A 312 -0.30 -0.20 6.29
C ALA A 312 -1.50 0.73 6.57
N GLN A 313 -2.51 0.70 5.69
CA GLN A 313 -3.73 1.49 5.85
C GLN A 313 -4.47 1.16 7.14
N ARG A 314 -4.56 -0.12 7.55
CA ARG A 314 -5.22 -0.52 8.81
C ARG A 314 -4.46 -0.02 10.03
N TYR A 315 -3.13 -0.09 10.01
CA TYR A 315 -2.32 0.50 11.08
C TYR A 315 -2.49 2.01 11.19
N TYR A 316 -2.50 2.73 10.06
CA TYR A 316 -2.77 4.17 10.06
C TYR A 316 -4.15 4.50 10.62
N ILE A 317 -5.20 3.75 10.23
CA ILE A 317 -6.56 3.98 10.72
C ILE A 317 -6.66 3.69 12.22
N ALA A 318 -6.05 2.62 12.71
CA ALA A 318 -6.00 2.32 14.14
C ALA A 318 -5.21 3.40 14.91
N GLY A 319 -4.07 3.86 14.36
CA GLY A 319 -3.31 4.99 14.90
C GLY A 319 -4.11 6.30 14.92
N LEU A 320 -4.89 6.57 13.87
CA LEU A 320 -5.76 7.74 13.76
C LEU A 320 -6.87 7.74 14.83
N ARG A 321 -7.46 6.57 15.11
CA ARG A 321 -8.40 6.38 16.22
C ARG A 321 -7.75 6.66 17.57
N ALA A 322 -6.53 6.18 17.76
CA ALA A 322 -5.78 6.42 19.01
C ALA A 322 -5.44 7.90 19.18
N ALA A 323 -5.01 8.60 18.12
CA ALA A 323 -4.79 10.06 18.13
C ALA A 323 -6.08 10.83 18.45
N HIS A 324 -7.21 10.41 17.87
CA HIS A 324 -8.52 10.98 18.17
C HIS A 324 -8.89 10.79 19.64
N THR A 325 -8.75 9.59 20.20
CA THR A 325 -9.05 9.28 21.61
C THR A 325 -8.13 10.06 22.56
N ALA A 326 -6.89 10.34 22.15
CA ALA A 326 -5.94 11.16 22.91
C ALA A 326 -6.19 12.68 22.80
N ASP A 327 -7.12 13.09 21.95
CA ASP A 327 -7.32 14.49 21.53
C ASP A 327 -6.03 15.13 20.95
N ASP A 328 -5.28 14.33 20.16
CA ASP A 328 -4.05 14.76 19.52
C ASP A 328 -4.28 15.07 18.03
N ARG A 329 -4.87 16.25 17.77
CA ARG A 329 -5.14 16.74 16.42
C ARG A 329 -3.88 16.88 15.56
N PRO A 330 -2.75 17.41 16.08
CA PRO A 330 -1.49 17.46 15.31
C PRO A 330 -1.02 16.10 14.82
N PHE A 331 -1.00 15.10 15.70
CA PHE A 331 -0.54 13.76 15.31
C PHE A 331 -1.53 13.05 14.37
N GLY A 332 -2.83 13.25 14.55
CA GLY A 332 -3.85 12.78 13.63
C GLY A 332 -3.66 13.34 12.21
N ALA A 333 -3.32 14.63 12.08
CA ALA A 333 -3.01 15.26 10.81
C ALA A 333 -1.74 14.68 10.15
N HIS A 334 -0.69 14.38 10.94
CA HIS A 334 0.50 13.68 10.47
C HIS A 334 0.18 12.28 9.92
N ILE A 335 -0.66 11.51 10.60
CA ILE A 335 -1.12 10.20 10.10
C ILE A 335 -1.83 10.36 8.75
N LEU A 336 -2.75 11.31 8.63
CA LEU A 336 -3.45 11.57 7.38
C LEU A 336 -2.51 12.01 6.25
N ALA A 337 -1.47 12.79 6.56
CA ALA A 337 -0.42 13.17 5.60
C ALA A 337 0.36 11.94 5.10
N THR A 338 0.65 10.99 5.98
CA THR A 338 1.31 9.73 5.61
C THR A 338 0.39 8.85 4.74
N MET A 339 -0.90 8.76 5.09
CA MET A 339 -1.91 8.08 4.25
C MET A 339 -2.04 8.73 2.88
N ALA A 340 -2.04 10.06 2.80
CA ALA A 340 -2.08 10.80 1.53
C ALA A 340 -0.86 10.49 0.65
N ASN A 341 0.34 10.40 1.24
CA ASN A 341 1.55 10.00 0.52
C ASN A 341 1.43 8.58 -0.05
N GLN A 342 0.92 7.63 0.73
CA GLN A 342 0.67 6.27 0.25
C GLN A 342 -0.34 6.26 -0.89
N ALA A 343 -1.49 6.92 -0.74
CA ALA A 343 -2.53 6.99 -1.76
C ALA A 343 -2.01 7.58 -3.09
N ALA A 344 -1.26 8.69 -3.01
CA ALA A 344 -0.65 9.31 -4.18
C ALA A 344 0.29 8.35 -4.91
N ARG A 345 1.14 7.62 -4.19
CA ARG A 345 2.06 6.64 -4.77
C ARG A 345 1.37 5.40 -5.34
N GLN A 346 0.19 5.08 -4.85
CA GLN A 346 -0.63 3.98 -5.36
C GLN A 346 -1.53 4.38 -6.54
N GLY A 347 -1.40 5.60 -7.05
CA GLY A 347 -2.20 6.09 -8.18
C GLY A 347 -3.62 6.46 -7.80
N GLN A 348 -3.83 6.89 -6.55
CA GLN A 348 -5.10 7.39 -5.99
C GLN A 348 -4.98 8.89 -5.67
N PRO A 349 -4.74 9.76 -6.67
CA PRO A 349 -4.44 11.17 -6.41
C PRO A 349 -5.63 11.97 -5.88
N ALA A 350 -6.86 11.56 -6.17
CA ALA A 350 -8.06 12.23 -5.65
C ALA A 350 -8.22 11.99 -4.15
N GLU A 351 -8.03 10.76 -3.71
CA GLU A 351 -8.05 10.36 -2.31
C GLU A 351 -6.90 11.01 -1.55
N ALA A 352 -5.70 11.08 -2.15
CA ALA A 352 -4.55 11.74 -1.55
C ALA A 352 -4.83 13.22 -1.27
N VAL A 353 -5.47 13.94 -2.21
CA VAL A 353 -5.88 15.33 -2.00
C VAL A 353 -6.94 15.42 -0.91
N THR A 354 -7.94 14.55 -0.89
CA THR A 354 -8.97 14.54 0.15
C THR A 354 -8.37 14.35 1.54
N LEU A 355 -7.46 13.39 1.69
CA LEU A 355 -6.78 13.11 2.96
C LEU A 355 -5.97 14.30 3.46
N ILE A 356 -5.18 14.93 2.59
CA ILE A 356 -4.31 16.04 3.00
C ILE A 356 -5.09 17.33 3.28
N GLU A 357 -6.15 17.62 2.53
CA GLU A 357 -7.03 18.75 2.83
C GLU A 357 -7.79 18.54 4.14
N THR A 358 -8.18 17.30 4.45
CA THR A 358 -8.78 16.94 5.75
C THR A 358 -7.77 17.14 6.90
N ALA A 359 -6.50 16.77 6.70
CA ALA A 359 -5.43 16.99 7.67
C ALA A 359 -5.22 18.49 7.96
N LEU A 360 -5.15 19.31 6.92
CA LEU A 360 -5.03 20.76 7.02
C LEU A 360 -6.24 21.39 7.74
N ALA A 361 -7.43 20.94 7.43
CA ALA A 361 -8.65 21.42 8.08
C ALA A 361 -8.71 21.06 9.57
N GLY A 362 -8.40 19.81 9.91
CA GLY A 362 -8.50 19.28 11.28
C GLY A 362 -7.38 19.73 12.21
N SER A 363 -6.26 20.22 11.69
CA SER A 363 -5.14 20.75 12.49
C SER A 363 -5.15 22.27 12.69
N ARG A 364 -6.16 22.97 12.16
CA ARG A 364 -6.27 24.43 12.30
C ARG A 364 -6.23 24.86 13.77
N GLY A 365 -5.36 25.84 14.08
CA GLY A 365 -5.17 26.34 15.44
C GLY A 365 -4.32 25.45 16.36
N HIS A 366 -3.90 24.26 15.87
CA HIS A 366 -3.08 23.32 16.63
C HIS A 366 -1.74 22.98 15.94
N ALA A 367 -1.60 23.31 14.65
CA ALA A 367 -0.42 22.97 13.88
C ALA A 367 0.73 23.94 14.15
N THR A 368 1.94 23.37 14.38
CA THR A 368 3.20 24.11 14.39
C THR A 368 3.68 24.42 12.96
N PRO A 369 4.62 25.34 12.75
CA PRO A 369 5.23 25.55 11.44
C PRO A 369 5.80 24.27 10.83
N ALA A 370 6.44 23.39 11.62
CA ALA A 370 6.94 22.10 11.15
C ALA A 370 5.82 21.21 10.61
N LEU A 371 4.71 21.08 11.33
CA LEU A 371 3.57 20.29 10.86
C LEU A 371 2.97 20.90 9.59
N LEU A 372 2.79 22.22 9.52
CA LEU A 372 2.30 22.88 8.31
C LEU A 372 3.24 22.66 7.12
N ALA A 373 4.56 22.71 7.34
CA ALA A 373 5.55 22.42 6.32
C ALA A 373 5.38 21.00 5.78
N GLU A 374 5.23 19.99 6.65
CA GLU A 374 4.95 18.60 6.25
C GLU A 374 3.65 18.50 5.46
N LEU A 375 2.55 19.07 5.96
CA LEU A 375 1.25 18.99 5.30
C LEU A 375 1.30 19.59 3.89
N HIS A 376 1.90 20.76 3.73
CA HIS A 376 2.09 21.39 2.41
C HIS A 376 3.04 20.60 1.51
N PHE A 377 4.07 19.99 2.06
CA PHE A 377 4.98 19.09 1.35
C PHE A 377 4.24 17.87 0.78
N ARG A 378 3.42 17.18 1.60
CA ARG A 378 2.59 16.05 1.14
C ARG A 378 1.49 16.48 0.17
N ARG A 379 0.94 17.67 0.36
CA ARG A 379 -0.03 18.30 -0.55
C ARG A 379 0.58 18.54 -1.93
N ALA A 380 1.81 19.03 -1.98
CA ALA A 380 2.52 19.23 -3.24
C ALA A 380 2.66 17.92 -4.02
N TYR A 381 3.00 16.83 -3.33
CA TYR A 381 3.13 15.52 -3.96
C TYR A 381 1.78 14.96 -4.47
N ALA A 382 0.70 15.16 -3.71
CA ALA A 382 -0.65 14.78 -4.14
C ALA A 382 -1.07 15.53 -5.42
N PHE A 383 -0.78 16.84 -5.52
CA PHE A 383 -1.02 17.62 -6.73
C PHE A 383 -0.11 17.22 -7.89
N ALA A 384 1.16 16.90 -7.64
CA ALA A 384 2.08 16.41 -8.66
C ALA A 384 1.57 15.13 -9.32
N THR A 385 1.06 14.18 -8.53
CA THR A 385 0.48 12.92 -9.05
C THR A 385 -0.83 13.15 -9.81
N ARG A 386 -1.57 14.22 -9.49
CA ARG A 386 -2.72 14.69 -10.28
C ARG A 386 -2.35 15.43 -11.57
N ARG A 387 -1.05 15.69 -11.79
CA ARG A 387 -0.56 16.50 -12.89
C ARG A 387 -0.98 17.99 -12.81
N ASP A 388 -1.28 18.48 -11.63
CA ASP A 388 -1.61 19.89 -11.38
C ASP A 388 -0.33 20.65 -10.96
N ALA A 389 0.40 21.12 -11.96
CA ALA A 389 1.68 21.81 -11.75
C ALA A 389 1.53 23.12 -10.98
N SER A 390 0.44 23.86 -11.18
CA SER A 390 0.20 25.14 -10.51
C SER A 390 -0.04 24.94 -9.02
N ALA A 391 -0.97 24.05 -8.65
CA ALA A 391 -1.28 23.75 -7.26
C ALA A 391 -0.07 23.10 -6.55
N CYS A 392 0.69 22.25 -7.25
CA CYS A 392 1.92 21.66 -6.74
C CYS A 392 2.95 22.73 -6.39
N THR A 393 3.24 23.66 -7.30
CA THR A 393 4.21 24.74 -7.08
C THR A 393 3.79 25.65 -5.94
N ALA A 394 2.50 26.01 -5.86
CA ALA A 394 1.98 26.80 -4.73
C ALA A 394 2.17 26.09 -3.40
N ALA A 395 1.93 24.78 -3.34
CA ALA A 395 2.12 23.99 -2.12
C ALA A 395 3.61 23.86 -1.74
N ILE A 396 4.53 23.74 -2.70
CA ILE A 396 5.99 23.77 -2.44
C ILE A 396 6.40 25.11 -1.81
N VAL A 397 5.91 26.22 -2.35
CA VAL A 397 6.19 27.57 -1.80
C VAL A 397 5.70 27.66 -0.35
N GLN A 398 4.47 27.20 -0.09
CA GLN A 398 3.93 27.18 1.27
C GLN A 398 4.77 26.32 2.22
N ALA A 399 5.21 25.13 1.79
CA ALA A 399 6.10 24.28 2.59
C ALA A 399 7.42 24.98 2.94
N ARG A 400 8.05 25.65 1.97
CA ARG A 400 9.28 26.44 2.17
C ARG A 400 9.07 27.60 3.14
N THR A 401 7.98 28.35 2.99
CA THR A 401 7.65 29.46 3.91
C THR A 401 7.50 28.96 5.36
N GLN A 402 6.90 27.79 5.56
CA GLN A 402 6.74 27.24 6.90
C GLN A 402 8.06 26.70 7.47
N ILE A 403 8.92 26.09 6.63
CA ILE A 403 10.23 25.58 7.08
C ILE A 403 11.16 26.73 7.57
N GLU A 404 11.03 27.93 6.99
CA GLU A 404 11.78 29.12 7.44
C GLU A 404 11.32 29.63 8.81
N GLN A 405 10.16 29.19 9.30
CA GLN A 405 9.57 29.58 10.59
C GLN A 405 9.75 28.50 11.67
N LEU A 406 10.55 27.47 11.43
CA LEU A 406 10.80 26.40 12.39
C LEU A 406 11.31 26.98 13.73
N LYS A 407 10.80 26.39 14.82
CA LYS A 407 11.24 26.65 16.19
C LYS A 407 11.52 25.28 16.81
N PRO A 408 12.77 24.85 16.86
CA PRO A 408 13.14 23.51 17.33
C PRO A 408 12.58 23.14 18.70
N GLU A 409 12.36 24.15 19.58
CA GLU A 409 11.76 23.99 20.90
C GLU A 409 10.26 23.68 20.89
N ASP A 410 9.55 24.11 19.83
CA ASP A 410 8.10 23.91 19.66
C ASP A 410 7.77 22.78 18.69
N ASP A 411 8.76 22.28 17.94
CA ASP A 411 8.54 21.30 16.88
C ASP A 411 8.30 19.91 17.45
N PRO A 412 7.32 19.17 16.91
CA PRO A 412 7.04 17.81 17.34
C PRO A 412 8.24 16.88 17.11
N PRO A 413 8.64 16.06 18.11
CA PRO A 413 9.84 15.21 18.01
C PRO A 413 9.75 14.14 16.92
N TRP A 414 8.56 13.82 16.42
CA TRP A 414 8.35 12.87 15.33
C TRP A 414 8.54 13.50 13.93
N LEU A 415 8.76 14.85 13.82
CA LEU A 415 9.17 15.54 12.59
C LEU A 415 10.67 15.78 12.50
N TYR A 416 11.48 15.07 13.26
CA TYR A 416 12.95 15.19 13.32
C TYR A 416 13.66 15.07 11.96
N TRP A 417 12.99 14.45 10.97
CA TRP A 417 13.48 14.23 9.61
C TRP A 417 13.21 15.43 8.69
N LEU A 418 12.36 16.37 9.11
CA LEU A 418 11.90 17.47 8.28
C LEU A 418 12.82 18.69 8.42
N ASP A 419 13.54 18.97 7.36
CA ASP A 419 14.46 20.09 7.25
C ASP A 419 14.39 20.71 5.82
N PRO A 420 15.12 21.81 5.54
CA PRO A 420 15.16 22.39 4.19
C PRO A 420 15.60 21.40 3.11
N ALA A 421 16.53 20.49 3.42
CA ALA A 421 17.00 19.48 2.47
C ALA A 421 15.87 18.48 2.11
N ALA A 422 15.09 18.04 3.10
CA ALA A 422 13.93 17.18 2.89
C ALA A 422 12.88 17.84 1.97
N ILE A 423 12.63 19.15 2.15
CA ILE A 423 11.73 19.91 1.27
C ILE A 423 12.29 20.01 -0.15
N ALA A 424 13.62 20.22 -0.30
CA ALA A 424 14.25 20.31 -1.63
C ALA A 424 14.15 18.97 -2.40
N VAL A 425 14.53 17.84 -1.78
CA VAL A 425 14.41 16.51 -2.43
C VAL A 425 12.95 16.15 -2.72
N GLY A 426 12.03 16.57 -1.86
CA GLY A 426 10.60 16.37 -2.09
C GLY A 426 10.05 17.19 -3.25
N ALA A 427 10.47 18.44 -3.39
CA ALA A 427 10.15 19.27 -4.56
C ALA A 427 10.68 18.63 -5.84
N GLY A 428 11.92 18.11 -5.82
CA GLY A 428 12.48 17.34 -6.92
C GLY A 428 11.65 16.12 -7.31
N ASN A 429 11.15 15.36 -6.32
CA ASN A 429 10.23 14.27 -6.59
C ASN A 429 8.92 14.73 -7.23
N CYS A 430 8.36 15.86 -6.79
CA CYS A 430 7.16 16.45 -7.40
C CYS A 430 7.40 16.84 -8.87
N PHE A 431 8.51 17.50 -9.18
CA PHE A 431 8.86 17.85 -10.55
C PHE A 431 9.10 16.62 -11.43
N LEU A 432 9.65 15.55 -10.87
CA LEU A 432 9.83 14.30 -11.59
C LEU A 432 8.49 13.64 -11.95
N GLU A 433 7.52 13.67 -11.03
CA GLU A 433 6.15 13.22 -11.32
C GLU A 433 5.46 14.09 -12.38
N LEU A 434 5.68 15.40 -12.38
CA LEU A 434 5.17 16.31 -13.40
C LEU A 434 5.86 16.17 -14.77
N GLY A 435 6.93 15.36 -14.86
CA GLY A 435 7.72 15.18 -16.09
C GLY A 435 8.73 16.30 -16.36
N GLN A 436 9.01 17.14 -15.38
CA GLN A 436 9.93 18.28 -15.46
C GLN A 436 11.34 17.85 -15.00
N ALA A 437 12.00 17.04 -15.83
CA ALA A 437 13.23 16.34 -15.48
C ALA A 437 14.39 17.27 -15.08
N ASP A 438 14.57 18.39 -15.78
CA ASP A 438 15.65 19.35 -15.47
C ASP A 438 15.46 20.02 -14.11
N GLN A 439 14.23 20.42 -13.77
CA GLN A 439 13.92 20.99 -12.46
C GLN A 439 14.04 19.94 -11.36
N ALA A 440 13.62 18.71 -11.64
CA ALA A 440 13.76 17.60 -10.71
C ALA A 440 15.23 17.32 -10.40
N ALA A 441 16.09 17.25 -11.41
CA ALA A 441 17.52 17.00 -11.23
C ALA A 441 18.18 18.12 -10.40
N ALA A 442 17.86 19.38 -10.66
CA ALA A 442 18.40 20.50 -9.90
C ALA A 442 18.00 20.44 -8.41
N MET A 443 16.72 20.23 -8.11
CA MET A 443 16.22 20.18 -6.73
C MET A 443 16.70 18.95 -5.97
N LEU A 444 16.76 17.79 -6.63
CA LEU A 444 17.28 16.56 -6.01
C LEU A 444 18.76 16.68 -5.70
N SER A 445 19.57 17.24 -6.63
CA SER A 445 21.01 17.43 -6.39
C SER A 445 21.25 18.37 -5.22
N GLU A 446 20.61 19.56 -5.21
CA GLU A 446 20.70 20.53 -4.11
C GLU A 446 20.33 19.90 -2.75
N GLY A 447 19.22 19.17 -2.73
CA GLY A 447 18.75 18.55 -1.48
C GLY A 447 19.64 17.41 -1.01
N ILE A 448 20.11 16.52 -1.89
CA ILE A 448 20.95 15.37 -1.53
C ILE A 448 22.29 15.81 -0.93
N ASP A 449 22.88 16.90 -1.43
CA ASP A 449 24.15 17.45 -0.92
C ASP A 449 24.06 17.88 0.54
N GLN A 450 22.88 18.34 0.99
CA GLN A 450 22.61 18.77 2.35
C GLN A 450 21.92 17.71 3.21
N PHE A 451 21.40 16.63 2.60
CA PHE A 451 20.61 15.62 3.28
C PHE A 451 21.48 14.73 4.18
N SER A 452 21.04 14.53 5.43
CA SER A 452 21.77 13.75 6.42
C SER A 452 22.09 12.33 5.95
N GLN A 453 23.31 11.88 6.21
CA GLN A 453 23.76 10.53 5.88
C GLN A 453 23.14 9.46 6.79
N SER A 454 22.57 9.83 7.93
CA SER A 454 21.92 8.90 8.86
C SER A 454 20.61 8.32 8.33
N PHE A 455 19.97 8.98 7.36
CA PHE A 455 18.76 8.50 6.68
C PHE A 455 19.11 7.65 5.46
N VAL A 456 19.69 6.48 5.70
CA VAL A 456 20.27 5.61 4.64
C VAL A 456 19.22 5.22 3.60
N ARG A 457 18.02 4.80 4.04
CA ARG A 457 16.91 4.43 3.15
C ARG A 457 16.46 5.59 2.27
N ASP A 458 16.19 6.74 2.85
CA ASP A 458 15.69 7.90 2.13
C ASP A 458 16.75 8.44 1.15
N ARG A 459 18.01 8.45 1.58
CA ARG A 459 19.15 8.81 0.73
C ARG A 459 19.27 7.89 -0.49
N GLN A 460 19.13 6.58 -0.30
CA GLN A 460 19.10 5.60 -1.40
C GLN A 460 17.97 5.92 -2.39
N ILE A 461 16.76 6.22 -1.90
CA ILE A 461 15.62 6.59 -2.73
C ILE A 461 15.92 7.87 -3.52
N TYR A 462 16.41 8.93 -2.88
CA TYR A 462 16.64 10.22 -3.53
C TYR A 462 17.77 10.15 -4.57
N ILE A 463 18.84 9.41 -4.31
CA ILE A 463 19.90 9.15 -5.29
C ILE A 463 19.33 8.43 -6.51
N THR A 464 18.47 7.43 -6.32
CA THR A 464 17.80 6.73 -7.41
C THR A 464 16.90 7.65 -8.22
N ARG A 465 16.18 8.55 -7.55
CA ARG A 465 15.30 9.54 -8.20
C ARG A 465 16.08 10.58 -8.99
N LEU A 466 17.26 11.00 -8.49
CA LEU A 466 18.17 11.87 -9.26
C LEU A 466 18.70 11.15 -10.50
N ALA A 467 19.11 9.89 -10.37
CA ALA A 467 19.51 9.07 -11.50
C ALA A 467 18.38 8.95 -12.55
N ASP A 468 17.13 8.74 -12.09
CA ASP A 468 15.96 8.69 -12.99
C ASP A 468 15.71 10.04 -13.68
N ALA A 469 15.91 11.16 -12.99
CA ALA A 469 15.78 12.49 -13.58
C ALA A 469 16.83 12.73 -14.70
N LEU A 470 18.09 12.41 -14.43
CA LEU A 470 19.18 12.53 -15.39
C LEU A 470 19.07 11.55 -16.58
N ALA A 471 18.39 10.41 -16.39
CA ALA A 471 18.15 9.47 -17.48
C ALA A 471 17.01 9.90 -18.42
N ARG A 472 16.16 10.86 -18.01
CA ARG A 472 15.03 11.35 -18.81
C ARG A 472 15.49 12.37 -19.87
N PRO A 473 14.72 12.55 -20.98
CA PRO A 473 14.96 13.62 -21.91
C PRO A 473 14.89 15.00 -21.22
N GLY A 474 15.90 15.82 -21.44
CA GLY A 474 16.01 17.16 -20.86
C GLY A 474 17.38 17.77 -21.19
N LYS A 475 17.62 19.02 -20.79
CA LYS A 475 18.90 19.72 -20.98
C LYS A 475 20.00 19.16 -20.08
N GLN A 476 19.63 18.63 -18.91
CA GLN A 476 20.54 18.03 -17.93
C GLN A 476 20.71 16.51 -18.10
N ARG A 477 20.20 15.95 -19.21
CA ARG A 477 20.32 14.50 -19.44
C ARG A 477 21.77 14.07 -19.50
N ASP A 478 22.11 13.14 -18.61
CA ASP A 478 23.44 12.53 -18.51
C ASP A 478 23.29 11.04 -18.12
N LEU A 479 23.48 10.15 -19.10
CA LEU A 479 23.31 8.71 -18.88
C LEU A 479 24.47 8.08 -18.11
N ASP A 480 25.69 8.64 -18.22
CA ASP A 480 26.86 8.14 -17.48
C ASP A 480 26.74 8.52 -15.99
N ALA A 481 26.39 9.79 -15.70
CA ALA A 481 26.09 10.22 -14.33
C ALA A 481 24.92 9.46 -13.73
N ALA A 482 23.83 9.24 -14.48
CA ALA A 482 22.68 8.47 -14.05
C ALA A 482 23.05 7.02 -13.69
N ALA A 483 23.90 6.38 -14.50
CA ALA A 483 24.40 5.03 -14.23
C ALA A 483 25.28 4.99 -12.97
N GLY A 484 26.18 5.97 -12.79
CA GLY A 484 27.01 6.10 -11.60
C GLY A 484 26.20 6.24 -10.31
N LEU A 485 25.17 7.11 -10.32
CA LEU A 485 24.23 7.24 -9.20
C LEU A 485 23.41 5.96 -8.98
N GLY A 486 23.02 5.28 -10.04
CA GLY A 486 22.37 3.98 -9.96
C GLY A 486 23.24 2.93 -9.26
N MET A 487 24.54 2.89 -9.56
CA MET A 487 25.53 2.03 -8.88
C MET A 487 25.65 2.37 -7.40
N GLN A 488 25.74 3.65 -7.05
CA GLN A 488 25.77 4.11 -5.65
C GLN A 488 24.49 3.72 -4.90
N SER A 489 23.34 3.83 -5.56
CA SER A 489 22.05 3.42 -4.99
C SER A 489 21.98 1.90 -4.74
N LEU A 490 22.55 1.08 -5.64
CA LEU A 490 22.65 -0.37 -5.45
C LEU A 490 23.52 -0.75 -4.25
N ASP A 491 24.62 0.00 -4.01
CA ASP A 491 25.48 -0.22 -2.84
C ASP A 491 24.72 -0.01 -1.53
N LEU A 492 23.93 1.07 -1.45
CA LEU A 492 23.08 1.35 -0.29
C LEU A 492 21.95 0.32 -0.12
N ALA A 493 21.32 -0.07 -1.21
CA ALA A 493 20.19 -1.00 -1.20
C ALA A 493 20.53 -2.39 -0.67
N GLY A 494 21.79 -2.82 -0.78
CA GLY A 494 22.24 -4.12 -0.31
C GLY A 494 22.11 -4.35 1.21
N SER A 495 22.00 -3.28 2.00
CA SER A 495 21.84 -3.32 3.46
C SER A 495 20.42 -2.97 3.93
N LEU A 496 19.49 -2.71 3.01
CA LEU A 496 18.14 -2.22 3.32
C LEU A 496 17.07 -3.28 3.01
N ASP A 497 16.13 -3.42 3.93
CA ASP A 497 14.88 -4.19 3.72
C ASP A 497 13.74 -3.20 3.40
N SER A 498 13.76 -2.66 2.17
CA SER A 498 12.83 -1.65 1.68
C SER A 498 12.34 -1.98 0.27
N ASN A 499 11.07 -2.32 0.15
CA ASN A 499 10.42 -2.51 -1.15
C ASN A 499 10.24 -1.18 -1.91
N THR A 500 10.09 -0.08 -1.19
CA THR A 500 10.00 1.25 -1.80
C THR A 500 11.29 1.60 -2.53
N GLY A 501 12.45 1.41 -1.87
CA GLY A 501 13.75 1.66 -2.46
C GLY A 501 14.05 0.74 -3.66
N THR A 502 13.78 -0.56 -3.52
CA THR A 502 13.94 -1.54 -4.61
C THR A 502 13.01 -1.24 -5.79
N GLY A 503 11.79 -0.76 -5.52
CA GLY A 503 10.83 -0.36 -6.56
C GLY A 503 11.35 0.78 -7.43
N HIS A 504 11.94 1.81 -6.83
CA HIS A 504 12.54 2.93 -7.57
C HIS A 504 13.76 2.50 -8.39
N LEU A 505 14.59 1.59 -7.87
CA LEU A 505 15.69 0.99 -8.65
C LEU A 505 15.17 0.20 -9.85
N GLY A 506 14.05 -0.50 -9.69
CA GLY A 506 13.37 -1.18 -10.79
C GLY A 506 12.91 -0.21 -11.89
N ASP A 507 12.30 0.91 -11.52
CA ASP A 507 11.88 1.95 -12.47
C ASP A 507 13.08 2.52 -13.24
N LEU A 508 14.18 2.82 -12.55
CA LEU A 508 15.44 3.27 -13.16
C LEU A 508 16.00 2.21 -14.11
N TYR A 509 16.05 0.94 -13.69
CA TYR A 509 16.52 -0.18 -14.52
C TYR A 509 15.76 -0.26 -15.85
N TYR A 510 14.42 -0.24 -15.80
CA TYR A 510 13.61 -0.31 -17.02
C TYR A 510 13.80 0.90 -17.92
N ARG A 511 14.04 2.09 -17.36
CA ARG A 511 14.37 3.29 -18.15
C ARG A 511 15.72 3.16 -18.83
N MET A 512 16.75 2.77 -18.08
CA MET A 512 18.12 2.62 -18.57
C MET A 512 18.26 1.51 -19.62
N LYS A 513 17.41 0.46 -19.55
CA LYS A 513 17.39 -0.65 -20.53
C LYS A 513 17.19 -0.19 -21.98
N GLN A 514 16.71 1.03 -22.19
CA GLN A 514 16.57 1.61 -23.53
C GLN A 514 17.91 2.06 -24.14
N TYR A 515 19.01 2.11 -23.34
CA TYR A 515 20.31 2.63 -23.73
C TYR A 515 21.47 1.62 -23.54
N PRO A 516 21.34 0.39 -24.04
CA PRO A 516 22.30 -0.69 -23.74
C PRO A 516 23.69 -0.49 -24.39
N LYS A 517 23.79 0.50 -25.31
CA LYS A 517 25.05 0.83 -26.01
C LYS A 517 25.97 1.73 -25.18
N VAL A 518 25.46 2.39 -24.13
CA VAL A 518 26.26 3.21 -23.21
C VAL A 518 26.97 2.27 -22.22
N PRO A 519 28.31 2.27 -22.14
CA PRO A 519 29.05 1.32 -21.31
C PRO A 519 28.65 1.34 -19.83
N ALA A 520 28.59 2.54 -19.21
CA ALA A 520 28.19 2.70 -17.82
C ALA A 520 26.76 2.18 -17.54
N VAL A 521 25.84 2.39 -18.49
CA VAL A 521 24.47 1.86 -18.41
C VAL A 521 24.46 0.34 -18.43
N ARG A 522 25.25 -0.28 -19.29
CA ARG A 522 25.35 -1.75 -19.37
C ARG A 522 25.86 -2.34 -18.05
N ASP A 523 26.88 -1.72 -17.46
CA ASP A 523 27.45 -2.16 -16.19
C ASP A 523 26.44 -2.04 -15.03
N PHE A 524 25.68 -0.92 -14.99
CA PHE A 524 24.55 -0.76 -14.05
C PHE A 524 23.48 -1.84 -14.25
N LEU A 525 23.06 -2.08 -15.49
CA LEU A 525 22.01 -3.07 -15.79
C LEU A 525 22.44 -4.49 -15.39
N GLU A 526 23.70 -4.84 -15.63
CA GLU A 526 24.26 -6.15 -15.23
C GLU A 526 24.17 -6.35 -13.72
N ARG A 527 24.63 -5.36 -12.95
CA ARG A 527 24.64 -5.43 -11.48
C ARG A 527 23.23 -5.39 -10.88
N ALA A 528 22.33 -4.60 -11.45
CA ALA A 528 20.97 -4.42 -10.96
C ALA A 528 20.07 -5.66 -11.16
N LYS A 529 20.38 -6.56 -12.11
CA LYS A 529 19.57 -7.75 -12.40
C LYS A 529 19.25 -8.59 -11.17
N GLY A 530 20.23 -8.82 -10.30
CA GLY A 530 20.07 -9.65 -9.11
C GLY A 530 19.11 -9.04 -8.06
N LEU A 531 19.10 -7.73 -7.94
CA LEU A 531 18.30 -7.01 -6.95
C LEU A 531 16.86 -6.71 -7.44
N VAL A 532 16.72 -6.42 -8.74
CA VAL A 532 15.43 -6.06 -9.35
C VAL A 532 14.62 -7.31 -9.75
N GLY A 533 15.20 -8.51 -9.63
CA GLY A 533 14.54 -9.79 -9.89
C GLY A 533 14.17 -9.98 -11.37
N VAL A 534 15.05 -9.54 -12.31
CA VAL A 534 14.87 -9.65 -13.77
C VAL A 534 15.84 -10.66 -14.36
#